data_94fad8043d6160ea2b5e520254c235bf
#
_entry.id   94fad8043d6160ea2b5e520254c235bf
#
_cell.length_a   1.000
_cell.length_b   1.000
_cell.length_c   1.000
_cell.angle_alpha   90.00
_cell.angle_beta   90.00
_cell.angle_gamma   90.00
#
_symmetry.space_group_name_H-M   'P 1'
#
loop_
_entity.id
_entity.type
_entity.pdbx_description
1 polymer ?
#
loop_
_entity_poly.entity_id
_entity_poly.type
_entity_poly.pdbx_seq_one_letter_code
_entity_poly.pdbx_strand_id
1 'polypeptide(L)'
;MPIRMRFTVGLVLCALIAASCSEMRNDTGIISKRIGELVHTPGTTEVDLRALPTFGWEYFYVSKPGVTRDEVCKLIGAGRNVCGRIVRIEKAPDDHVYLMFGLNGHLTHIELHDLANGRFDMQIPAEGFPKSKAVFRVRRSSSSSVNDSILLEPK
;
A
#
# COMPACT_ATOMS: atom_id res chain seq x y z
N MET A 1 -37.97 -14.23 56.47
CA MET A 1 -36.69 -14.59 55.83
C MET A 1 -36.56 -13.81 54.52
N PRO A 2 -35.64 -12.88 54.42
CA PRO A 2 -35.47 -12.10 53.19
C PRO A 2 -34.35 -12.72 52.36
N ILE A 3 -34.68 -13.00 51.08
CA ILE A 3 -33.79 -13.51 50.06
C ILE A 3 -32.93 -12.38 49.57
N ARG A 4 -31.62 -12.51 49.84
CA ARG A 4 -30.59 -11.63 49.26
C ARG A 4 -30.26 -12.03 47.83
N MET A 5 -30.75 -11.29 46.88
CA MET A 5 -30.37 -11.44 45.48
C MET A 5 -29.09 -10.63 45.22
N ARG A 6 -28.01 -11.38 44.93
CA ARG A 6 -26.65 -10.84 44.70
C ARG A 6 -26.58 -10.30 43.28
N PHE A 7 -26.35 -8.99 43.17
CA PHE A 7 -25.92 -8.32 41.97
C PHE A 7 -24.44 -8.69 41.69
N THR A 8 -24.23 -9.51 40.68
CA THR A 8 -22.90 -9.83 40.12
C THR A 8 -23.01 -10.04 38.61
N VAL A 9 -23.54 -9.07 37.88
CA VAL A 9 -23.58 -9.07 36.41
C VAL A 9 -23.21 -7.69 35.86
N GLY A 10 -22.16 -7.08 36.35
CA GLY A 10 -21.79 -5.75 35.93
C GLY A 10 -20.34 -5.55 35.48
N LEU A 11 -19.49 -6.60 35.46
CA LEU A 11 -18.04 -6.38 35.29
C LEU A 11 -17.38 -7.14 34.14
N VAL A 12 -18.15 -7.72 33.20
CA VAL A 12 -17.56 -8.49 32.10
C VAL A 12 -17.66 -7.76 30.75
N LEU A 13 -18.38 -6.64 30.67
CA LEU A 13 -18.64 -5.98 29.37
C LEU A 13 -17.65 -4.86 29.00
N CYS A 14 -16.68 -4.51 29.85
CA CYS A 14 -15.70 -3.45 29.54
C CYS A 14 -14.35 -3.94 29.01
N ALA A 15 -14.12 -5.26 28.88
CA ALA A 15 -12.82 -5.80 28.49
C ALA A 15 -12.66 -6.06 26.97
N LEU A 16 -13.67 -5.78 26.13
CA LEU A 16 -13.63 -6.11 24.71
C LEU A 16 -13.43 -4.93 23.76
N ILE A 17 -13.20 -3.71 24.26
CA ILE A 17 -13.03 -2.52 23.41
C ILE A 17 -11.57 -2.08 23.24
N ALA A 18 -10.61 -2.78 23.87
CA ALA A 18 -9.20 -2.40 23.83
C ALA A 18 -8.37 -3.05 22.72
N ALA A 19 -8.98 -3.77 21.76
CA ALA A 19 -8.24 -4.55 20.77
C ALA A 19 -8.33 -4.02 19.33
N SER A 20 -8.67 -2.77 19.10
CA SER A 20 -8.72 -2.19 17.74
C SER A 20 -7.89 -0.92 17.55
N CYS A 21 -6.83 -0.74 18.32
CA CYS A 21 -5.67 0.00 17.82
C CYS A 21 -4.88 -0.99 16.96
N SER A 22 -5.32 -1.22 15.72
CA SER A 22 -4.48 -1.92 14.76
C SER A 22 -3.21 -1.10 14.62
N GLU A 23 -2.13 -1.58 15.24
CA GLU A 23 -0.79 -1.21 14.85
C GLU A 23 -0.78 -1.20 13.32
N MET A 24 -0.49 -0.06 12.71
CA MET A 24 -0.04 -0.04 11.34
C MET A 24 1.34 -0.70 11.33
N ARG A 25 1.33 -2.02 11.41
CA ARG A 25 2.49 -2.84 11.12
C ARG A 25 2.84 -2.61 9.66
N ASN A 26 4.09 -2.85 9.31
CA ASN A 26 4.68 -2.88 7.96
C ASN A 26 3.89 -3.75 6.97
N ASP A 27 2.57 -3.64 6.97
CA ASP A 27 1.70 -4.45 6.16
C ASP A 27 1.58 -3.84 4.77
N THR A 28 1.68 -4.70 3.77
CA THR A 28 1.34 -4.41 2.38
C THR A 28 -0.03 -3.75 2.29
N GLY A 29 -0.11 -2.63 1.57
CA GLY A 29 -1.32 -1.85 1.45
C GLY A 29 -2.44 -2.56 0.69
N ILE A 30 -3.64 -1.99 0.72
CA ILE A 30 -4.84 -2.61 0.12
C ILE A 30 -4.76 -2.67 -1.40
N ILE A 31 -4.19 -1.64 -2.04
CA ILE A 31 -4.03 -1.61 -3.50
C ILE A 31 -2.99 -2.66 -3.90
N SER A 32 -1.88 -2.74 -3.16
CA SER A 32 -0.86 -3.76 -3.38
C SER A 32 -1.44 -5.18 -3.28
N LYS A 33 -2.27 -5.46 -2.28
CA LYS A 33 -2.95 -6.75 -2.13
C LYS A 33 -3.86 -7.07 -3.32
N ARG A 34 -4.63 -6.09 -3.78
CA ARG A 34 -5.49 -6.24 -4.97
C ARG A 34 -4.69 -6.48 -6.24
N ILE A 35 -3.56 -5.78 -6.42
CA ILE A 35 -2.64 -6.06 -7.53
C ILE A 35 -2.15 -7.51 -7.43
N GLY A 36 -1.71 -7.94 -6.25
CA GLY A 36 -1.26 -9.31 -5.99
C GLY A 36 -2.31 -10.36 -6.34
N GLU A 37 -3.55 -10.18 -5.91
CA GLU A 37 -4.68 -11.06 -6.25
C GLU A 37 -4.85 -11.20 -7.78
N LEU A 38 -4.77 -10.08 -8.51
CA LEU A 38 -4.90 -10.07 -9.97
C LEU A 38 -3.72 -10.78 -10.64
N VAL A 39 -2.47 -10.41 -10.30
CA VAL A 39 -1.29 -10.94 -10.98
C VAL A 39 -1.04 -12.42 -10.69
N HIS A 40 -1.50 -12.92 -9.54
CA HIS A 40 -1.44 -14.34 -9.19
C HIS A 40 -2.63 -15.15 -9.71
N THR A 41 -3.67 -14.49 -10.22
CA THR A 41 -4.78 -15.20 -10.87
C THR A 41 -4.34 -15.73 -12.24
N PRO A 42 -4.48 -17.05 -12.49
CA PRO A 42 -4.14 -17.63 -13.79
C PRO A 42 -4.89 -16.95 -14.93
N GLY A 43 -4.17 -16.66 -16.03
CA GLY A 43 -4.76 -16.03 -17.22
C GLY A 43 -4.88 -14.51 -17.16
N THR A 44 -4.61 -13.86 -16.04
CA THR A 44 -4.54 -12.40 -15.98
C THR A 44 -3.35 -11.90 -16.79
N THR A 45 -3.63 -11.10 -17.80
CA THR A 45 -2.62 -10.49 -18.68
C THR A 45 -2.49 -8.98 -18.48
N GLU A 46 -3.36 -8.38 -17.69
CA GLU A 46 -3.46 -6.93 -17.52
C GLU A 46 -3.92 -6.55 -16.11
N VAL A 47 -3.38 -5.47 -15.59
CA VAL A 47 -3.82 -4.80 -14.37
C VAL A 47 -4.22 -3.37 -14.71
N ASP A 48 -5.49 -3.03 -14.52
CA ASP A 48 -5.99 -1.66 -14.63
C ASP A 48 -5.95 -0.98 -13.27
N LEU A 49 -4.86 -0.25 -13.01
CA LEU A 49 -4.69 0.47 -11.74
C LEU A 49 -5.75 1.56 -11.52
N ARG A 50 -6.38 2.06 -12.60
CA ARG A 50 -7.41 3.11 -12.51
C ARG A 50 -8.65 2.66 -11.74
N ALA A 51 -8.93 1.35 -11.76
CA ALA A 51 -10.10 0.74 -11.14
C ALA A 51 -9.86 0.26 -9.69
N LEU A 52 -8.60 0.19 -9.22
CA LEU A 52 -8.29 -0.39 -7.91
C LEU A 52 -8.48 0.58 -6.74
N PRO A 53 -8.02 1.85 -6.79
CA PRO A 53 -8.24 2.80 -5.71
C PRO A 53 -9.70 3.24 -5.62
N THR A 54 -10.22 3.35 -4.40
CA THR A 54 -11.57 3.85 -4.12
C THR A 54 -11.60 5.36 -3.82
N PHE A 55 -10.44 6.02 -3.88
CA PHE A 55 -10.26 7.46 -3.67
C PHE A 55 -9.91 8.17 -4.98
N GLY A 56 -10.06 9.51 -5.01
CA GLY A 56 -9.68 10.33 -6.15
C GLY A 56 -8.16 10.42 -6.31
N TRP A 57 -7.66 10.27 -7.54
CA TRP A 57 -6.26 10.46 -7.90
C TRP A 57 -6.13 10.76 -9.40
N GLU A 58 -5.02 11.39 -9.77
CA GLU A 58 -4.70 11.77 -11.15
C GLU A 58 -3.35 11.22 -11.60
N TYR A 59 -2.42 11.07 -10.66
CA TYR A 59 -1.07 10.54 -10.92
C TYR A 59 -0.60 9.69 -9.74
N PHE A 60 0.37 8.84 -9.99
CA PHE A 60 1.01 8.07 -8.94
C PHE A 60 2.53 8.00 -9.12
N TYR A 61 3.22 7.71 -8.03
CA TYR A 61 4.64 7.47 -7.96
C TYR A 61 4.92 6.11 -7.36
N VAL A 62 6.06 5.53 -7.76
CA VAL A 62 6.64 4.33 -7.15
C VAL A 62 8.02 4.70 -6.65
N SER A 63 8.32 4.45 -5.39
CA SER A 63 9.64 4.70 -4.84
C SER A 63 10.64 3.62 -5.27
N LYS A 64 11.92 3.84 -4.93
CA LYS A 64 12.92 2.77 -4.97
C LYS A 64 12.72 1.80 -3.80
N PRO A 65 13.11 0.52 -3.92
CA PRO A 65 13.24 -0.38 -2.78
C PRO A 65 14.22 0.19 -1.75
N GLY A 66 13.95 -0.06 -0.48
CA GLY A 66 14.82 0.40 0.59
C GLY A 66 14.89 1.93 0.78
N VAL A 67 13.96 2.69 0.20
CA VAL A 67 13.90 4.15 0.32
C VAL A 67 13.70 4.56 1.78
N THR A 68 14.39 5.62 2.20
CA THR A 68 14.24 6.18 3.55
C THR A 68 13.03 7.12 3.65
N ARG A 69 12.53 7.30 4.88
CA ARG A 69 11.46 8.27 5.15
C ARG A 69 11.80 9.67 4.65
N ASP A 70 13.02 10.12 4.90
CA ASP A 70 13.46 11.47 4.49
C ASP A 70 13.43 11.66 2.96
N GLU A 71 13.79 10.62 2.20
CA GLU A 71 13.70 10.64 0.74
C GLU A 71 12.24 10.70 0.26
N VAL A 72 11.35 9.90 0.88
CA VAL A 72 9.90 9.93 0.59
C VAL A 72 9.32 11.29 0.95
N CYS A 73 9.65 11.84 2.13
CA CYS A 73 9.21 13.17 2.58
C CYS A 73 9.62 14.28 1.61
N LYS A 74 10.84 14.20 1.11
CA LYS A 74 11.34 15.14 0.11
C LYS A 74 10.59 15.03 -1.22
N LEU A 75 10.30 13.80 -1.65
CA LEU A 75 9.55 13.53 -2.89
C LEU A 75 8.13 14.08 -2.84
N ILE A 76 7.42 13.91 -1.72
CA ILE A 76 6.05 14.40 -1.55
C ILE A 76 5.97 15.88 -1.11
N GLY A 77 7.11 16.57 -0.95
CA GLY A 77 7.16 17.96 -0.52
C GLY A 77 6.66 18.23 0.89
N ALA A 78 6.57 17.20 1.74
CA ALA A 78 6.07 17.34 3.10
C ALA A 78 7.19 17.70 4.09
N GLY A 79 6.98 18.71 4.93
CA GLY A 79 7.89 19.02 6.03
C GLY A 79 8.01 17.85 7.02
N ARG A 80 9.17 17.73 7.69
CA ARG A 80 9.50 16.60 8.60
C ARG A 80 8.41 16.26 9.61
N ASN A 81 7.81 17.27 10.24
CA ASN A 81 6.77 17.06 11.26
C ASN A 81 5.47 16.48 10.72
N VAL A 82 5.13 16.79 9.47
CA VAL A 82 3.93 16.29 8.80
C VAL A 82 4.22 14.90 8.22
N CYS A 83 5.37 14.75 7.60
CA CYS A 83 5.75 13.51 6.93
C CYS A 83 5.88 12.32 7.89
N GLY A 84 6.45 12.52 9.08
CA GLY A 84 6.57 11.44 10.07
C GLY A 84 5.22 10.88 10.58
N ARG A 85 4.13 11.62 10.38
CA ARG A 85 2.77 11.13 10.64
C ARG A 85 2.20 10.29 9.50
N ILE A 86 2.68 10.53 8.29
CA ILE A 86 2.24 9.86 7.05
C ILE A 86 3.12 8.64 6.79
N VAL A 87 4.45 8.84 6.79
CA VAL A 87 5.44 7.79 6.56
C VAL A 87 6.01 7.37 7.92
N ARG A 88 5.48 6.29 8.49
CA ARG A 88 5.83 5.86 9.85
C ARG A 88 7.11 5.02 9.93
N ILE A 89 7.48 4.37 8.83
CA ILE A 89 8.64 3.50 8.74
C ILE A 89 9.86 4.35 8.37
N GLU A 90 10.99 4.16 9.06
CA GLU A 90 12.22 4.92 8.78
C GLU A 90 12.85 4.55 7.44
N LYS A 91 12.76 3.28 7.07
CA LYS A 91 13.25 2.74 5.79
C LYS A 91 12.30 1.68 5.29
N ALA A 92 11.87 1.76 4.04
CA ALA A 92 11.09 0.70 3.41
C ALA A 92 11.90 -0.60 3.38
N PRO A 93 11.28 -1.79 3.60
CA PRO A 93 11.95 -3.07 3.38
C PRO A 93 12.49 -3.16 1.95
N ASP A 94 13.55 -3.96 1.74
CA ASP A 94 14.21 -4.07 0.43
C ASP A 94 13.35 -4.81 -0.62
N ASP A 95 12.32 -5.53 -0.18
CA ASP A 95 11.31 -6.21 -1.00
C ASP A 95 10.03 -5.40 -1.17
N HIS A 96 9.99 -4.14 -0.69
CA HIS A 96 8.86 -3.23 -0.79
C HIS A 96 9.24 -1.90 -1.40
N VAL A 97 8.25 -1.26 -2.02
CA VAL A 97 8.30 0.12 -2.48
C VAL A 97 7.09 0.89 -1.94
N TYR A 98 7.14 2.22 -1.91
CA TYR A 98 5.94 3.01 -1.68
C TYR A 98 5.19 3.24 -2.99
N LEU A 99 3.87 3.01 -2.96
CA LEU A 99 2.94 3.56 -3.93
C LEU A 99 2.36 4.85 -3.34
N MET A 100 2.48 5.94 -4.07
CA MET A 100 2.02 7.26 -3.66
C MET A 100 1.09 7.81 -4.72
N PHE A 101 -0.11 8.21 -4.33
CA PHE A 101 -1.14 8.74 -5.23
C PHE A 101 -1.40 10.20 -4.94
N GLY A 102 -1.58 10.99 -5.99
CA GLY A 102 -1.81 12.42 -5.87
C GLY A 102 -2.97 12.92 -6.71
N LEU A 103 -3.57 14.02 -6.24
CA LEU A 103 -4.65 14.75 -6.89
C LEU A 103 -4.44 16.24 -6.68
N ASN A 104 -4.55 17.05 -7.73
CA ASN A 104 -4.38 18.50 -7.66
C ASN A 104 -3.08 18.95 -6.96
N GLY A 105 -1.97 18.25 -7.22
CA GLY A 105 -0.68 18.56 -6.60
C GLY A 105 -0.52 18.11 -5.12
N HIS A 106 -1.50 17.41 -4.55
CA HIS A 106 -1.47 16.92 -3.17
C HIS A 106 -1.45 15.40 -3.09
N LEU A 107 -0.71 14.87 -2.11
CA LEU A 107 -0.74 13.45 -1.79
C LEU A 107 -2.11 13.07 -1.23
N THR A 108 -2.80 12.09 -1.85
CA THR A 108 -4.09 11.58 -1.39
C THR A 108 -3.98 10.22 -0.71
N HIS A 109 -2.98 9.43 -1.07
CA HIS A 109 -2.74 8.12 -0.48
C HIS A 109 -1.28 7.70 -0.60
N ILE A 110 -0.80 6.96 0.39
CA ILE A 110 0.51 6.31 0.38
C ILE A 110 0.39 4.94 1.06
N GLU A 111 1.00 3.93 0.47
CA GLU A 111 1.05 2.59 1.04
C GLU A 111 2.32 1.85 0.63
N LEU A 112 2.67 0.79 1.37
CA LEU A 112 3.70 -0.16 0.95
C LEU A 112 3.14 -1.12 -0.09
N HIS A 113 3.94 -1.38 -1.11
CA HIS A 113 3.70 -2.37 -2.15
C HIS A 113 4.78 -3.43 -2.10
N ASP A 114 4.37 -4.67 -1.89
CA ASP A 114 5.24 -5.84 -1.94
C ASP A 114 5.62 -6.13 -3.39
N LEU A 115 6.90 -6.24 -3.68
CA LEU A 115 7.41 -6.56 -5.03
C LEU A 115 7.00 -7.95 -5.51
N ALA A 116 6.63 -8.86 -4.60
CA ALA A 116 6.02 -10.15 -4.96
C ALA A 116 4.64 -9.99 -5.62
N ASN A 117 3.94 -8.89 -5.36
CA ASN A 117 2.67 -8.54 -6.01
C ASN A 117 2.84 -7.90 -7.40
N GLY A 118 4.07 -7.85 -7.90
CA GLY A 118 4.40 -7.30 -9.21
C GLY A 118 5.29 -6.06 -9.12
N ARG A 119 6.35 -6.04 -9.90
CA ARG A 119 7.27 -4.92 -9.98
C ARG A 119 6.88 -4.01 -11.15
N PHE A 120 6.70 -2.72 -10.88
CA PHE A 120 6.48 -1.74 -11.93
C PHE A 120 7.78 -1.52 -12.72
N ASP A 121 7.79 -1.93 -13.99
CA ASP A 121 8.91 -1.79 -14.92
C ASP A 121 8.71 -0.59 -15.82
N MET A 122 8.93 0.59 -15.25
CA MET A 122 8.78 1.86 -15.96
C MET A 122 9.60 2.97 -15.32
N GLN A 123 9.86 4.01 -16.11
CA GLN A 123 10.36 5.28 -15.58
C GLN A 123 9.18 6.15 -15.15
N ILE A 124 9.22 6.63 -13.91
CA ILE A 124 8.22 7.56 -13.39
C ILE A 124 8.66 8.99 -13.73
N PRO A 125 7.85 9.75 -14.49
CA PRO A 125 8.12 11.17 -14.73
C PRO A 125 8.16 11.98 -13.42
N ALA A 126 8.83 13.13 -13.43
CA ALA A 126 8.91 14.00 -12.26
C ALA A 126 7.54 14.47 -11.75
N GLU A 127 6.59 14.64 -12.67
CA GLU A 127 5.17 14.97 -12.42
C GLU A 127 4.32 13.78 -11.98
N GLY A 128 4.89 12.59 -11.96
CA GLY A 128 4.19 11.34 -11.67
C GLY A 128 3.64 10.65 -12.92
N PHE A 129 3.27 9.39 -12.78
CA PHE A 129 2.69 8.60 -13.86
C PHE A 129 1.17 8.85 -13.92
N PRO A 130 0.63 9.33 -15.07
CA PRO A 130 -0.75 9.79 -15.15
C PRO A 130 -1.75 8.64 -15.09
N LYS A 131 -2.86 8.85 -14.41
CA LYS A 131 -3.97 7.90 -14.30
C LYS A 131 -4.47 7.39 -15.65
N SER A 132 -4.54 8.27 -16.64
CA SER A 132 -5.04 7.92 -17.98
C SER A 132 -4.24 6.80 -18.66
N LYS A 133 -2.97 6.62 -18.28
CA LYS A 133 -2.06 5.60 -18.81
C LYS A 133 -1.83 4.42 -17.85
N ALA A 134 -2.48 4.41 -16.69
CA ALA A 134 -2.21 3.45 -15.62
C ALA A 134 -2.87 2.08 -15.85
N VAL A 135 -2.63 1.52 -17.02
CA VAL A 135 -2.98 0.15 -17.40
C VAL A 135 -1.68 -0.59 -17.71
N PHE A 136 -1.47 -1.72 -17.07
CA PHE A 136 -0.21 -2.46 -17.12
C PHE A 136 -0.41 -3.85 -17.67
N ARG A 137 0.49 -4.25 -18.57
CA ARG A 137 0.61 -5.64 -19.00
C ARG A 137 1.33 -6.44 -17.93
N VAL A 138 0.81 -7.61 -17.62
CA VAL A 138 1.45 -8.56 -16.69
C VAL A 138 2.39 -9.46 -17.48
N ARG A 139 3.69 -9.33 -17.22
CA ARG A 139 4.71 -10.21 -17.78
C ARG A 139 5.29 -11.08 -16.67
N ARG A 140 5.23 -12.40 -16.87
CA ARG A 140 5.80 -13.38 -15.95
C ARG A 140 7.11 -13.89 -16.53
N SER A 141 8.18 -13.83 -15.74
CA SER A 141 9.46 -14.45 -16.13
C SER A 141 9.34 -15.96 -15.97
N SER A 142 9.68 -16.70 -17.03
CA SER A 142 9.71 -18.17 -17.03
C SER A 142 11.08 -18.74 -16.62
N SER A 143 11.97 -17.91 -16.03
CA SER A 143 13.25 -18.39 -15.59
C SER A 143 13.09 -19.22 -14.30
N SER A 144 13.61 -20.43 -14.31
CA SER A 144 13.61 -21.38 -13.18
C SER A 144 14.50 -20.97 -11.99
N SER A 145 14.84 -19.71 -11.87
CA SER A 145 15.50 -19.13 -10.69
C SER A 145 14.46 -18.65 -9.69
N VAL A 146 14.77 -18.79 -8.42
CA VAL A 146 13.93 -18.53 -7.21
C VAL A 146 13.27 -17.14 -7.14
N ASN A 147 13.42 -16.32 -8.18
CA ASN A 147 12.79 -15.01 -8.35
C ASN A 147 11.96 -14.99 -9.65
N ASP A 148 10.87 -15.75 -9.70
CA ASP A 148 9.82 -15.53 -10.71
C ASP A 148 9.25 -14.11 -10.51
N SER A 149 9.88 -13.14 -11.16
CA SER A 149 9.46 -11.75 -11.05
C SER A 149 8.28 -11.51 -11.98
N ILE A 150 7.18 -11.06 -11.40
CA ILE A 150 6.05 -10.51 -12.15
C ILE A 150 6.37 -9.06 -12.44
N LEU A 151 6.40 -8.69 -13.71
CA LEU A 151 6.61 -7.31 -14.16
C LEU A 151 5.29 -6.68 -14.61
N LEU A 152 5.10 -5.42 -14.24
CA LEU A 152 3.98 -4.57 -14.64
C LEU A 152 4.52 -3.51 -15.61
N GLU A 153 4.33 -3.72 -16.90
CA GLU A 153 4.80 -2.85 -17.97
C GLU A 153 3.65 -1.94 -18.45
N PRO A 154 3.87 -0.64 -18.64
CA PRO A 154 2.86 0.24 -19.23
C PRO A 154 2.41 -0.30 -20.59
N LYS A 155 1.12 -0.14 -20.87
CA LYS A 155 0.48 -0.57 -22.12
C LYS A 155 0.49 0.53 -23.16
#